data_b6a5250bcbf381dfd6ba5b69a0460ffc
#
_entry.id   b6a5250bcbf381dfd6ba5b69a0460ffc
#
_cell.length_a   1.000
_cell.length_b   1.000
_cell.length_c   1.000
_cell.angle_alpha   90.00
_cell.angle_beta   90.00
_cell.angle_gamma   90.00
#
_symmetry.space_group_name_H-M   'P 1'
#
loop_
_entity.id
_entity.type
_entity.pdbx_description
1 polymer ?
#
loop_
_entity_poly.entity_id
_entity_poly.type
_entity_poly.pdbx_seq_one_letter_code
_entity_poly.pdbx_strand_id
1 'polypeptide(L)'
;AAERYGLTPAIDRWVIENALRWLVSEADERERLAMCSINLSGQSLGDDKFLPFVIDQFHRSGIDASKICFEITETAAIASFSQANRFIQALKELGCRFALDDFGTGLSSFGYLKHFPVDFLKIDGSFVKEILHDPIDREMVRSINEIGHLTGKLTIAEFAENAEIINMLRNLGVDYAQGYGIASPQRISKIASTG
;
A
#
# COMPACT_ATOMS: atom_id res chain seq x y z
N ALA A 1 -19.90 3.25 3.09
CA ALA A 1 -20.77 3.30 4.30
C ALA A 1 -19.95 3.72 5.53
N ALA A 2 -18.86 3.03 5.89
CA ALA A 2 -18.08 3.28 7.12
C ALA A 2 -17.55 4.72 7.23
N GLU A 3 -17.02 5.30 6.16
CA GLU A 3 -16.55 6.70 6.12
C GLU A 3 -17.64 7.70 6.49
N ARG A 4 -18.86 7.49 5.94
CA ARG A 4 -20.02 8.38 6.18
C ARG A 4 -20.43 8.42 7.67
N TYR A 5 -20.13 7.38 8.43
CA TYR A 5 -20.47 7.26 9.85
C TYR A 5 -19.26 7.45 10.77
N GLY A 6 -18.09 7.83 10.24
CA GLY A 6 -16.88 8.03 11.04
C GLY A 6 -16.34 6.74 11.70
N LEU A 7 -16.65 5.58 11.14
CA LEU A 7 -16.26 4.29 11.71
C LEU A 7 -14.90 3.79 11.20
N THR A 8 -14.34 4.43 10.18
CA THR A 8 -13.08 3.98 9.56
C THR A 8 -11.89 3.93 10.52
N PRO A 9 -11.69 4.91 11.43
CA PRO A 9 -10.58 4.80 12.39
C PRO A 9 -10.71 3.60 13.35
N ALA A 10 -11.93 3.20 13.69
CA ALA A 10 -12.16 2.01 14.51
C ALA A 10 -11.88 0.71 13.73
N ILE A 11 -12.23 0.70 12.44
CA ILE A 11 -11.94 -0.42 11.53
C ILE A 11 -10.43 -0.54 11.33
N ASP A 12 -9.74 0.56 11.06
CA ASP A 12 -8.29 0.55 10.84
C ASP A 12 -7.56 0.04 12.09
N ARG A 13 -7.98 0.48 13.30
CA ARG A 13 -7.45 -0.06 14.57
C ARG A 13 -7.66 -1.57 14.68
N TRP A 14 -8.85 -2.05 14.39
CA TRP A 14 -9.19 -3.48 14.42
C TRP A 14 -8.36 -4.28 13.42
N VAL A 15 -8.16 -3.75 12.20
CA VAL A 15 -7.35 -4.41 11.17
C VAL A 15 -5.90 -4.52 11.63
N ILE A 16 -5.30 -3.43 12.12
CA ILE A 16 -3.91 -3.42 12.62
C ILE A 16 -3.73 -4.43 13.75
N GLU A 17 -4.62 -4.41 14.76
CA GLU A 17 -4.55 -5.35 15.88
C GLU A 17 -4.59 -6.81 15.42
N ASN A 18 -5.50 -7.13 14.48
CA ASN A 18 -5.64 -8.49 13.99
C ASN A 18 -4.49 -8.92 13.08
N ALA A 19 -3.99 -8.03 12.22
CA ALA A 19 -2.83 -8.31 11.38
C ALA A 19 -1.59 -8.59 12.22
N LEU A 20 -1.28 -7.73 13.21
CA LEU A 20 -0.14 -7.93 14.09
C LEU A 20 -0.30 -9.18 14.96
N ARG A 21 -1.50 -9.46 15.48
CA ARG A 21 -1.79 -10.68 16.24
C ARG A 21 -1.55 -11.93 15.40
N TRP A 22 -2.00 -11.93 14.15
CA TRP A 22 -1.75 -13.04 13.22
C TRP A 22 -0.26 -13.24 12.95
N LEU A 23 0.48 -12.16 12.69
CA LEU A 23 1.93 -12.22 12.48
C LEU A 23 2.70 -12.74 13.71
N VAL A 24 2.17 -12.49 14.91
CA VAL A 24 2.74 -13.08 16.15
C VAL A 24 2.46 -14.58 16.24
N SER A 25 1.22 -15.01 15.91
CA SER A 25 0.81 -16.41 16.03
C SER A 25 1.43 -17.32 14.97
N GLU A 26 1.72 -16.78 13.75
CA GLU A 26 2.17 -17.55 12.60
C GLU A 26 3.62 -17.22 12.24
N ALA A 27 4.55 -17.68 13.13
CA ALA A 27 5.97 -17.34 12.99
C ALA A 27 6.58 -17.82 11.67
N ASP A 28 6.25 -19.04 11.22
CA ASP A 28 6.77 -19.62 9.99
C ASP A 28 6.28 -18.85 8.76
N GLU A 29 5.01 -18.45 8.72
CA GLU A 29 4.45 -17.62 7.65
C GLU A 29 5.05 -16.22 7.65
N ARG A 30 5.25 -15.65 8.84
CA ARG A 30 5.92 -14.35 8.99
C ARG A 30 7.33 -14.34 8.41
N GLU A 31 8.10 -15.43 8.56
CA GLU A 31 9.45 -15.53 8.00
C GLU A 31 9.42 -15.57 6.48
N ARG A 32 8.44 -16.26 5.88
CA ARG A 32 8.25 -16.34 4.44
C ARG A 32 7.71 -15.05 3.84
N LEU A 33 7.01 -14.25 4.63
CA LEU A 33 6.37 -13.03 4.18
C LEU A 33 7.42 -11.94 3.94
N ALA A 34 7.48 -11.42 2.72
CA ALA A 34 8.30 -10.26 2.42
C ALA A 34 7.76 -9.00 3.11
N MET A 35 6.44 -8.80 3.04
CA MET A 35 5.76 -7.62 3.57
C MET A 35 4.26 -7.89 3.73
N CYS A 36 3.64 -7.32 4.75
CA CYS A 36 2.21 -7.30 4.97
C CYS A 36 1.68 -5.88 4.75
N SER A 37 0.84 -5.69 3.74
CA SER A 37 0.20 -4.41 3.46
C SER A 37 -1.06 -4.22 4.27
N ILE A 38 -1.26 -3.02 4.81
CA ILE A 38 -2.43 -2.61 5.60
C ILE A 38 -2.94 -1.27 5.08
N ASN A 39 -4.16 -1.25 4.56
CA ASN A 39 -4.81 -0.02 4.13
C ASN A 39 -5.17 0.87 5.31
N LEU A 40 -4.95 2.18 5.17
CA LEU A 40 -5.32 3.21 6.13
C LEU A 40 -6.26 4.24 5.50
N SER A 41 -7.29 4.61 6.23
CA SER A 41 -8.20 5.68 5.83
C SER A 41 -7.62 7.07 6.08
N GLY A 42 -8.02 8.06 5.27
CA GLY A 42 -7.67 9.45 5.51
C GLY A 42 -8.16 9.98 6.87
N GLN A 43 -9.28 9.46 7.39
CA GLN A 43 -9.79 9.83 8.71
C GLN A 43 -8.86 9.41 9.84
N SER A 44 -8.19 8.26 9.71
CA SER A 44 -7.21 7.80 10.69
C SER A 44 -5.96 8.67 10.75
N LEU A 45 -5.54 9.22 9.61
CA LEU A 45 -4.40 10.15 9.55
C LEU A 45 -4.69 11.46 10.29
N GLY A 46 -5.97 11.87 10.36
CA GLY A 46 -6.44 13.06 11.07
C GLY A 46 -6.71 12.83 12.56
N ASP A 47 -6.69 11.61 13.05
CA ASP A 47 -6.94 11.28 14.45
C ASP A 47 -5.63 11.33 15.25
N ASP A 48 -5.48 12.34 16.11
CA ASP A 48 -4.27 12.53 16.96
C ASP A 48 -3.97 11.33 17.88
N LYS A 49 -4.96 10.48 18.16
CA LYS A 49 -4.80 9.27 18.99
C LYS A 49 -4.38 8.05 18.16
N PHE A 50 -4.42 8.14 16.83
CA PHE A 50 -4.15 6.99 15.99
C PHE A 50 -2.65 6.64 15.91
N LEU A 51 -1.78 7.62 15.72
CA LEU A 51 -0.33 7.40 15.71
C LEU A 51 0.19 6.80 17.03
N PRO A 52 -0.13 7.34 18.23
CA PRO A 52 0.26 6.72 19.49
C PRO A 52 -0.26 5.29 19.64
N PHE A 53 -1.49 5.01 19.18
CA PHE A 53 -2.05 3.67 19.18
C PHE A 53 -1.21 2.71 18.32
N VAL A 54 -0.86 3.07 17.08
CA VAL A 54 -0.07 2.22 16.18
C VAL A 54 1.31 1.92 16.79
N ILE A 55 1.98 2.92 17.33
CA ILE A 55 3.28 2.76 18.01
C ILE A 55 3.17 1.78 19.19
N ASP A 56 2.12 1.91 20.02
CA ASP A 56 1.87 1.00 21.14
C ASP A 56 1.64 -0.44 20.68
N GLN A 57 0.93 -0.65 19.56
CA GLN A 57 0.74 -1.97 18.97
C GLN A 57 2.06 -2.64 18.55
N PHE A 58 2.99 -1.90 17.95
CA PHE A 58 4.32 -2.43 17.62
C PHE A 58 5.11 -2.80 18.87
N HIS A 59 5.12 -1.95 19.90
CA HIS A 59 5.81 -2.24 21.16
C HIS A 59 5.25 -3.49 21.85
N ARG A 60 3.93 -3.68 21.84
CA ARG A 60 3.29 -4.85 22.46
C ARG A 60 3.47 -6.13 21.66
N SER A 61 3.41 -6.06 20.34
CA SER A 61 3.52 -7.24 19.49
C SER A 61 4.97 -7.73 19.34
N GLY A 62 5.95 -6.82 19.42
CA GLY A 62 7.36 -7.12 19.14
C GLY A 62 7.62 -7.50 17.68
N ILE A 63 6.67 -7.27 16.77
CA ILE A 63 6.83 -7.52 15.33
C ILE A 63 7.84 -6.55 14.74
N ASP A 64 8.72 -7.06 13.89
CA ASP A 64 9.61 -6.24 13.08
C ASP A 64 8.80 -5.33 12.18
N ALA A 65 8.86 -4.03 12.42
CA ALA A 65 8.10 -3.03 11.70
C ALA A 65 8.44 -3.00 10.19
N SER A 66 9.61 -3.48 9.78
CA SER A 66 9.99 -3.59 8.36
C SER A 66 9.13 -4.58 7.56
N LYS A 67 8.41 -5.45 8.26
CA LYS A 67 7.42 -6.38 7.67
C LYS A 67 6.08 -5.73 7.35
N ILE A 68 5.84 -4.48 7.79
CA ILE A 68 4.56 -3.79 7.59
C ILE A 68 4.72 -2.67 6.58
N CYS A 69 3.81 -2.64 5.62
CA CYS A 69 3.61 -1.53 4.69
C CYS A 69 2.21 -0.95 4.90
N PHE A 70 2.12 0.31 5.23
CA PHE A 70 0.83 1.01 5.26
C PHE A 70 0.52 1.60 3.89
N GLU A 71 -0.70 1.39 3.41
CA GLU A 71 -1.20 1.91 2.13
C GLU A 71 -2.15 3.07 2.39
N ILE A 72 -1.91 4.21 1.76
CA ILE A 72 -2.69 5.44 1.90
C ILE A 72 -3.04 5.90 0.49
N THR A 73 -4.32 6.15 0.21
CA THR A 73 -4.71 6.65 -1.12
C THR A 73 -4.11 8.03 -1.41
N GLU A 74 -3.79 8.29 -2.66
CA GLU A 74 -3.26 9.58 -3.12
C GLU A 74 -4.16 10.74 -2.66
N THR A 75 -5.47 10.59 -2.83
CA THR A 75 -6.47 11.60 -2.43
C THR A 75 -6.41 11.91 -0.93
N ALA A 76 -6.33 10.88 -0.08
CA ALA A 76 -6.26 11.06 1.38
C ALA A 76 -4.94 11.74 1.80
N ALA A 77 -3.83 11.33 1.18
CA ALA A 77 -2.51 11.87 1.45
C ALA A 77 -2.43 13.37 1.11
N ILE A 78 -3.00 13.79 -0.02
CA ILE A 78 -3.01 15.18 -0.46
C ILE A 78 -3.95 16.04 0.39
N ALA A 79 -5.15 15.54 0.70
CA ALA A 79 -6.13 16.27 1.52
C ALA A 79 -5.59 16.63 2.91
N SER A 80 -4.68 15.83 3.45
CA SER A 80 -4.10 16.01 4.79
C SER A 80 -2.56 15.91 4.76
N PHE A 81 -1.91 16.54 3.78
CA PHE A 81 -0.49 16.36 3.48
C PHE A 81 0.44 16.46 4.70
N SER A 82 0.29 17.50 5.52
CA SER A 82 1.15 17.70 6.70
C SER A 82 0.96 16.61 7.76
N GLN A 83 -0.28 16.16 7.97
CA GLN A 83 -0.60 15.09 8.93
C GLN A 83 -0.09 13.75 8.42
N ALA A 84 -0.36 13.43 7.14
CA ALA A 84 0.14 12.22 6.49
C ALA A 84 1.67 12.15 6.53
N ASN A 85 2.36 13.26 6.20
CA ASN A 85 3.81 13.31 6.22
C ASN A 85 4.37 13.07 7.63
N ARG A 86 3.81 13.71 8.67
CA ARG A 86 4.20 13.48 10.08
C ARG A 86 3.98 12.03 10.50
N PHE A 87 2.83 11.45 10.14
CA PHE A 87 2.50 10.06 10.45
C PHE A 87 3.48 9.07 9.78
N ILE A 88 3.74 9.27 8.48
CA ILE A 88 4.67 8.43 7.71
C ILE A 88 6.08 8.52 8.32
N GLN A 89 6.58 9.73 8.56
CA GLN A 89 7.93 9.90 9.12
C GLN A 89 8.09 9.18 10.47
N ALA A 90 7.13 9.35 11.38
CA ALA A 90 7.19 8.72 12.69
C ALA A 90 7.20 7.18 12.62
N LEU A 91 6.41 6.57 11.74
CA LEU A 91 6.40 5.10 11.60
C LEU A 91 7.58 4.57 10.75
N LYS A 92 8.12 5.38 9.86
CA LYS A 92 9.38 5.04 9.16
C LYS A 92 10.58 5.00 10.11
N GLU A 93 10.60 5.83 11.15
CA GLU A 93 11.61 5.74 12.22
C GLU A 93 11.55 4.40 12.98
N LEU A 94 10.37 3.76 13.05
CA LEU A 94 10.21 2.41 13.58
C LEU A 94 10.62 1.31 12.58
N GLY A 95 10.76 1.67 11.29
CA GLY A 95 11.10 0.74 10.22
C GLY A 95 9.95 0.39 9.27
N CYS A 96 8.72 0.89 9.49
CA CYS A 96 7.59 0.65 8.60
C CYS A 96 7.83 1.18 7.19
N ARG A 97 7.21 0.54 6.20
CA ARG A 97 7.15 1.01 4.81
C ARG A 97 5.79 1.63 4.51
N PHE A 98 5.76 2.42 3.45
CA PHE A 98 4.55 3.11 3.00
C PHE A 98 4.37 3.00 1.50
N ALA A 99 3.13 2.80 1.07
CA ALA A 99 2.69 2.87 -0.31
C ALA A 99 1.66 4.00 -0.50
N LEU A 100 1.77 4.71 -1.61
CA LEU A 100 0.74 5.63 -2.06
C LEU A 100 -0.16 4.88 -3.04
N ASP A 101 -1.43 4.71 -2.66
CA ASP A 101 -2.41 3.90 -3.36
C ASP A 101 -3.26 4.71 -4.35
N ASP A 102 -3.89 4.06 -5.32
CA ASP A 102 -4.72 4.64 -6.38
C ASP A 102 -4.00 5.75 -7.18
N PHE A 103 -2.67 5.61 -7.35
CA PHE A 103 -1.86 6.67 -7.93
C PHE A 103 -2.14 6.89 -9.42
N GLY A 104 -2.32 8.17 -9.78
CA GLY A 104 -2.55 8.61 -11.15
C GLY A 104 -4.01 8.91 -11.50
N THR A 105 -4.98 8.58 -10.64
CA THR A 105 -6.40 8.89 -10.85
C THR A 105 -6.77 10.34 -10.50
N GLY A 106 -5.90 11.03 -9.74
CA GLY A 106 -6.10 12.40 -9.30
C GLY A 106 -5.61 13.45 -10.30
N LEU A 107 -6.08 14.69 -10.15
CA LEU A 107 -5.62 15.86 -10.93
C LEU A 107 -4.33 16.48 -10.35
N SER A 108 -3.59 15.76 -9.55
CA SER A 108 -2.48 16.28 -8.76
C SER A 108 -1.21 16.46 -9.60
N SER A 109 -0.47 17.52 -9.34
CA SER A 109 0.86 17.66 -9.91
C SER A 109 1.84 16.70 -9.20
N PHE A 110 2.67 15.98 -9.92
CA PHE A 110 3.67 15.06 -9.36
C PHE A 110 4.73 15.74 -8.46
N GLY A 111 4.69 17.07 -8.32
CA GLY A 111 5.68 17.83 -7.56
C GLY A 111 5.75 17.47 -6.07
N TYR A 112 4.66 17.06 -5.46
CA TYR A 112 4.63 16.67 -4.05
C TYR A 112 5.38 15.36 -3.77
N LEU A 113 5.51 14.46 -4.77
CA LEU A 113 6.20 13.17 -4.62
C LEU A 113 7.66 13.30 -4.18
N LYS A 114 8.32 14.42 -4.54
CA LYS A 114 9.71 14.70 -4.12
C LYS A 114 9.86 14.77 -2.60
N HIS A 115 8.79 15.17 -1.93
CA HIS A 115 8.78 15.43 -0.48
C HIS A 115 7.95 14.42 0.31
N PHE A 116 7.31 13.48 -0.39
CA PHE A 116 6.47 12.48 0.25
C PHE A 116 7.28 11.20 0.49
N PRO A 117 7.54 10.81 1.75
CA PRO A 117 8.52 9.79 2.08
C PRO A 117 7.95 8.37 1.98
N VAL A 118 7.16 8.07 0.95
CA VAL A 118 6.67 6.72 0.67
C VAL A 118 7.72 5.90 -0.07
N ASP A 119 7.67 4.58 0.09
CA ASP A 119 8.58 3.63 -0.51
C ASP A 119 8.04 3.10 -1.84
N PHE A 120 6.71 3.04 -1.97
CA PHE A 120 6.03 2.49 -3.14
C PHE A 120 4.99 3.43 -3.71
N LEU A 121 4.81 3.37 -5.04
CA LEU A 121 3.66 3.91 -5.75
C LEU A 121 2.84 2.74 -6.31
N LYS A 122 1.56 2.66 -5.95
CA LYS A 122 0.64 1.67 -6.50
C LYS A 122 -0.08 2.31 -7.69
N ILE A 123 0.18 1.75 -8.87
CA ILE A 123 -0.43 2.18 -10.12
C ILE A 123 -1.87 1.69 -10.15
N ASP A 124 -2.82 2.61 -10.24
CA ASP A 124 -4.25 2.28 -10.21
C ASP A 124 -4.63 1.27 -11.28
N GLY A 125 -5.49 0.34 -10.89
CA GLY A 125 -5.94 -0.74 -11.76
C GLY A 125 -6.71 -0.30 -12.99
N SER A 126 -7.26 0.91 -13.04
CA SER A 126 -7.95 1.43 -14.23
C SER A 126 -7.01 1.53 -15.44
N PHE A 127 -5.74 1.87 -15.23
CA PHE A 127 -4.73 1.89 -16.29
C PHE A 127 -4.18 0.51 -16.64
N VAL A 128 -4.18 -0.41 -15.68
CA VAL A 128 -3.59 -1.75 -15.86
C VAL A 128 -4.54 -2.69 -16.59
N LYS A 129 -5.84 -2.59 -16.37
CA LYS A 129 -6.85 -3.46 -17.00
C LYS A 129 -6.82 -3.42 -18.53
N GLU A 130 -6.69 -2.23 -19.09
CA GLU A 130 -6.74 -2.03 -20.55
C GLU A 130 -5.35 -1.87 -21.20
N ILE A 131 -4.27 -2.12 -20.44
CA ILE A 131 -2.88 -1.89 -20.86
C ILE A 131 -2.49 -2.61 -22.18
N LEU A 132 -3.13 -3.72 -22.50
CA LEU A 132 -2.89 -4.47 -23.73
C LEU A 132 -3.56 -3.81 -24.95
N HIS A 133 -4.67 -3.13 -24.76
CA HIS A 133 -5.56 -2.64 -25.82
C HIS A 133 -5.53 -1.12 -25.94
N ASP A 134 -5.37 -0.38 -24.85
CA ASP A 134 -5.30 1.07 -24.85
C ASP A 134 -3.83 1.56 -24.80
N PRO A 135 -3.34 2.23 -25.86
CA PRO A 135 -1.98 2.79 -25.86
C PRO A 135 -1.84 3.95 -24.88
N ILE A 136 -2.91 4.67 -24.52
CA ILE A 136 -2.86 5.77 -23.56
C ILE A 136 -2.62 5.21 -22.16
N ASP A 137 -3.38 4.20 -21.77
CA ASP A 137 -3.22 3.54 -20.46
C ASP A 137 -1.82 2.94 -20.32
N ARG A 138 -1.30 2.35 -21.41
CA ARG A 138 0.08 1.84 -21.43
C ARG A 138 1.12 2.93 -21.18
N GLU A 139 0.98 4.08 -21.81
CA GLU A 139 1.88 5.22 -21.61
C GLU A 139 1.69 5.87 -20.23
N MET A 140 0.47 5.83 -19.65
CA MET A 140 0.23 6.24 -18.27
C MET A 140 1.00 5.35 -17.30
N VAL A 141 0.90 4.02 -17.42
CA VAL A 141 1.65 3.06 -16.59
C VAL A 141 3.17 3.31 -16.73
N ARG A 142 3.67 3.48 -17.97
CA ARG A 142 5.09 3.79 -18.22
C ARG A 142 5.51 5.07 -17.51
N SER A 143 4.75 6.15 -17.69
CA SER A 143 5.06 7.46 -17.11
C SER A 143 5.07 7.43 -15.59
N ILE A 144 4.10 6.75 -14.98
CA ILE A 144 4.04 6.58 -13.52
C ILE A 144 5.25 5.78 -13.02
N ASN A 145 5.61 4.71 -13.71
CA ASN A 145 6.78 3.90 -13.37
C ASN A 145 8.07 4.73 -13.43
N GLU A 146 8.28 5.49 -14.49
CA GLU A 146 9.46 6.35 -14.65
C GLU A 146 9.52 7.43 -13.56
N ILE A 147 8.40 8.09 -13.26
CA ILE A 147 8.32 9.10 -12.19
C ILE A 147 8.60 8.47 -10.82
N GLY A 148 8.08 7.27 -10.57
CA GLY A 148 8.36 6.50 -9.37
C GLY A 148 9.87 6.31 -9.19
N HIS A 149 10.53 5.74 -10.17
CA HIS A 149 11.97 5.50 -10.16
C HIS A 149 12.80 6.78 -10.04
N LEU A 150 12.45 7.84 -10.77
CA LEU A 150 13.11 9.15 -10.68
C LEU A 150 12.99 9.79 -9.29
N THR A 151 11.93 9.47 -8.55
CA THR A 151 11.72 9.96 -7.18
C THR A 151 12.18 8.96 -6.11
N GLY A 152 12.90 7.89 -6.51
CA GLY A 152 13.46 6.89 -5.62
C GLY A 152 12.45 5.93 -5.01
N LYS A 153 11.32 5.72 -5.67
CA LYS A 153 10.24 4.83 -5.22
C LYS A 153 10.13 3.62 -6.15
N LEU A 154 9.73 2.48 -5.59
CA LEU A 154 9.38 1.30 -6.34
C LEU A 154 7.90 1.35 -6.74
N THR A 155 7.53 0.64 -7.80
CA THR A 155 6.17 0.65 -8.33
C THR A 155 5.49 -0.70 -8.17
N ILE A 156 4.18 -0.66 -7.91
CA ILE A 156 3.32 -1.85 -7.79
C ILE A 156 2.13 -1.65 -8.72
N ALA A 157 1.98 -2.48 -9.75
CA ALA A 157 0.80 -2.43 -10.61
C ALA A 157 -0.33 -3.26 -9.99
N GLU A 158 -1.53 -2.68 -9.92
CA GLU A 158 -2.70 -3.37 -9.45
C GLU A 158 -3.46 -4.06 -10.59
N PHE A 159 -4.41 -4.95 -10.25
CA PHE A 159 -5.26 -5.66 -11.21
C PHE A 159 -4.51 -6.38 -12.33
N ALA A 160 -3.35 -6.97 -12.05
CA ALA A 160 -2.65 -7.87 -12.95
C ALA A 160 -3.44 -9.20 -13.05
N GLU A 161 -4.44 -9.24 -13.96
CA GLU A 161 -5.45 -10.31 -13.99
C GLU A 161 -5.02 -11.55 -14.77
N ASN A 162 -4.02 -11.44 -15.65
CA ASN A 162 -3.55 -12.53 -16.49
C ASN A 162 -2.06 -12.43 -16.83
N ALA A 163 -1.53 -13.51 -17.42
CA ALA A 163 -0.12 -13.61 -17.77
C ALA A 163 0.34 -12.58 -18.83
N GLU A 164 -0.55 -12.17 -19.73
CA GLU A 164 -0.23 -11.19 -20.79
C GLU A 164 0.00 -9.80 -20.18
N ILE A 165 -0.89 -9.38 -19.27
CA ILE A 165 -0.74 -8.14 -18.50
C ILE A 165 0.55 -8.19 -17.68
N ILE A 166 0.81 -9.28 -16.95
CA ILE A 166 2.03 -9.44 -16.14
C ILE A 166 3.29 -9.32 -17.02
N ASN A 167 3.30 -9.92 -18.20
CA ASN A 167 4.43 -9.80 -19.11
C ASN A 167 4.60 -8.39 -19.66
N MET A 168 3.50 -7.68 -19.95
CA MET A 168 3.55 -6.27 -20.36
C MET A 168 4.13 -5.40 -19.25
N LEU A 169 3.65 -5.53 -18.00
CA LEU A 169 4.17 -4.80 -16.84
C LEU A 169 5.66 -5.03 -16.64
N ARG A 170 6.11 -6.29 -16.77
CA ARG A 170 7.53 -6.65 -16.70
C ARG A 170 8.36 -5.98 -17.81
N ASN A 171 7.84 -5.92 -19.04
CA ASN A 171 8.50 -5.25 -20.17
C ASN A 171 8.57 -3.72 -19.97
N LEU A 172 7.62 -3.13 -19.24
CA LEU A 172 7.64 -1.71 -18.87
C LEU A 172 8.57 -1.43 -17.69
N GLY A 173 9.12 -2.46 -17.03
CA GLY A 173 10.03 -2.32 -15.91
C GLY A 173 9.34 -2.02 -14.58
N VAL A 174 8.04 -2.34 -14.44
CA VAL A 174 7.31 -2.24 -13.17
C VAL A 174 7.88 -3.24 -12.16
N ASP A 175 8.15 -2.81 -10.93
CA ASP A 175 8.89 -3.62 -9.94
C ASP A 175 8.05 -4.76 -9.37
N TYR A 176 6.77 -4.51 -9.09
CA TYR A 176 5.85 -5.47 -8.49
C TYR A 176 4.48 -5.42 -9.18
N ALA A 177 3.75 -6.52 -9.08
CA ALA A 177 2.38 -6.59 -9.54
C ALA A 177 1.52 -7.35 -8.52
N GLN A 178 0.24 -6.95 -8.38
CA GLN A 178 -0.76 -7.69 -7.63
C GLN A 178 -2.03 -7.82 -8.44
N GLY A 179 -2.73 -8.94 -8.29
CA GLY A 179 -3.99 -9.20 -8.99
C GLY A 179 -4.29 -10.68 -9.11
N TYR A 180 -5.44 -11.01 -9.66
CA TYR A 180 -5.94 -12.38 -9.78
C TYR A 180 -5.09 -13.27 -10.69
N GLY A 181 -4.31 -12.69 -11.60
CA GLY A 181 -3.34 -13.44 -12.40
C GLY A 181 -2.15 -13.95 -11.58
N ILE A 182 -1.95 -13.45 -10.36
CA ILE A 182 -0.90 -13.88 -9.42
C ILE A 182 -1.52 -14.75 -8.34
N ALA A 183 -2.50 -14.21 -7.59
CA ALA A 183 -3.22 -14.94 -6.55
C ALA A 183 -4.57 -14.29 -6.28
N SER A 184 -5.61 -15.10 -6.06
CA SER A 184 -6.90 -14.62 -5.57
C SER A 184 -6.85 -14.38 -4.07
N PRO A 185 -7.62 -13.39 -3.54
CA PRO A 185 -7.74 -13.16 -2.11
C PRO A 185 -8.17 -14.41 -1.36
N GLN A 186 -7.52 -14.68 -0.24
CA GLN A 186 -7.82 -15.82 0.62
C GLN A 186 -8.00 -15.35 2.07
N ARG A 187 -8.72 -16.17 2.87
CA ARG A 187 -8.75 -15.93 4.30
C ARG A 187 -7.38 -16.20 4.90
N ILE A 188 -6.93 -15.33 5.80
CA ILE A 188 -5.64 -15.43 6.51
C ILE A 188 -5.43 -16.85 7.10
N SER A 189 -6.47 -17.46 7.69
CA SER A 189 -6.43 -18.83 8.23
C SER A 189 -6.15 -19.93 7.20
N LYS A 190 -6.25 -19.64 5.88
CA LYS A 190 -5.99 -20.61 4.80
C LYS A 190 -4.58 -20.48 4.23
N ILE A 191 -3.89 -19.37 4.44
CA ILE A 191 -2.52 -19.15 3.96
C ILE A 191 -1.57 -20.12 4.67
N ALA A 192 -1.81 -20.38 5.96
CA ALA A 192 -1.04 -21.30 6.80
C ALA A 192 -1.14 -22.79 6.40
N SER A 193 -2.10 -23.18 5.55
CA SER A 193 -2.38 -24.60 5.21
C SER A 193 -1.90 -25.04 3.82
N THR A 194 -1.23 -24.18 3.05
CA THR A 194 -0.79 -24.46 1.67
C THR A 194 0.75 -24.55 1.51
N GLY A 195 1.45 -24.88 2.60
CA GLY A 195 2.90 -25.11 2.64
C GLY A 195 3.28 -26.56 2.40
#